data_f362c32a325544c6515ae456793f86f0
#
_entry.id   f362c32a325544c6515ae456793f86f0
#
_cell.length_a   1.000
_cell.length_b   1.000
_cell.length_c   1.000
_cell.angle_alpha   90.00
_cell.angle_beta   90.00
_cell.angle_gamma   90.00
#
_symmetry.space_group_name_H-M   'P 1'
#
loop_
_entity.id
_entity.type
_entity.pdbx_description
1 polymer ?
#
loop_
_entity_poly.entity_id
_entity_poly.type
_entity_poly.pdbx_seq_one_letter_code
_entity_poly.pdbx_strand_id
1 'polypeptide(L)'
;IYLRSDISDITGLKQVLSRISSEIEVTYIKEEKVIAKVLYPEYSEVYDEIAPAHIFGRNIEGEGFRARQCFDGGKADMNQYDTIFPKASAEESVKVAGKIALYRLMYPYMLGSSSEVLYMDYLKNNKNEIIGSCIYDKNIDEIKFMLEKFSGDRNMIERAIVVANETGFGEAAALILKYRRKKEDIRKSRYAF
;
A
#
# COMPACT_ATOMS: atom_id res chain seq x y z
N ILE A 1 -0.27 -6.23 -12.05
CA ILE A 1 0.62 -7.38 -12.26
C ILE A 1 1.22 -7.79 -10.93
N TYR A 2 1.28 -9.10 -10.66
CA TYR A 2 1.86 -9.65 -9.43
C TYR A 2 3.13 -10.41 -9.76
N LEU A 3 4.24 -10.03 -9.09
CA LEU A 3 5.54 -10.67 -9.27
C LEU A 3 6.08 -11.18 -7.93
N ARG A 4 6.90 -12.23 -8.00
CA ARG A 4 7.65 -12.75 -6.87
C ARG A 4 9.14 -12.76 -7.22
N SER A 5 9.98 -12.21 -6.35
CA SER A 5 11.42 -12.09 -6.60
C SER A 5 12.21 -12.43 -5.35
N ASP A 6 13.34 -13.12 -5.52
CA ASP A 6 14.32 -13.22 -4.44
C ASP A 6 14.98 -11.86 -4.22
N ILE A 7 15.06 -11.42 -2.95
CA ILE A 7 15.63 -10.11 -2.63
C ILE A 7 17.15 -10.06 -2.85
N SER A 8 17.79 -11.22 -2.91
CA SER A 8 19.25 -11.35 -3.11
C SER A 8 19.65 -11.27 -4.58
N ASP A 9 18.72 -11.52 -5.51
CA ASP A 9 18.92 -11.43 -6.97
C ASP A 9 17.69 -10.88 -7.66
N ILE A 10 17.71 -9.57 -7.92
CA ILE A 10 16.63 -8.86 -8.59
C ILE A 10 16.92 -8.52 -10.06
N THR A 11 17.94 -9.10 -10.66
CA THR A 11 18.36 -8.74 -12.03
C THR A 11 17.23 -8.88 -13.04
N GLY A 12 16.50 -9.99 -12.99
CA GLY A 12 15.33 -10.20 -13.84
C GLY A 12 14.18 -9.25 -13.52
N LEU A 13 13.93 -8.97 -12.24
CA LEU A 13 12.90 -8.03 -11.82
C LEU A 13 13.18 -6.61 -12.35
N LYS A 14 14.41 -6.13 -12.23
CA LYS A 14 14.78 -4.80 -12.73
C LYS A 14 14.53 -4.65 -14.24
N GLN A 15 14.80 -5.70 -15.01
CA GLN A 15 14.51 -5.71 -16.45
C GLN A 15 13.00 -5.62 -16.73
N VAL A 16 12.18 -6.35 -15.96
CA VAL A 16 10.71 -6.30 -16.09
C VAL A 16 10.19 -4.91 -15.72
N LEU A 17 10.61 -4.37 -14.58
CA LEU A 17 10.19 -3.06 -14.09
C LEU A 17 10.57 -1.92 -15.02
N SER A 18 11.69 -2.02 -15.75
CA SER A 18 12.12 -1.01 -16.72
C SER A 18 11.30 -1.01 -18.03
N ARG A 19 10.49 -2.05 -18.27
CA ARG A 19 9.72 -2.21 -19.52
C ARG A 19 8.21 -2.07 -19.35
N ILE A 20 7.73 -2.11 -18.12
CA ILE A 20 6.29 -2.10 -17.80
C ILE A 20 5.97 -0.87 -16.98
N SER A 21 5.13 0.01 -17.52
CA SER A 21 4.66 1.24 -16.84
C SER A 21 3.44 1.02 -15.96
N SER A 22 2.64 -0.02 -16.21
CA SER A 22 1.44 -0.32 -15.41
C SER A 22 1.77 -0.73 -13.98
N GLU A 23 0.78 -0.67 -13.10
CA GLU A 23 0.93 -1.04 -11.68
C GLU A 23 1.45 -2.47 -11.51
N ILE A 24 2.46 -2.65 -10.66
CA ILE A 24 3.09 -3.94 -10.35
C ILE A 24 3.21 -4.10 -8.84
N GLU A 25 2.69 -5.20 -8.32
CA GLU A 25 2.96 -5.65 -6.95
C GLU A 25 4.11 -6.66 -6.96
N VAL A 26 5.13 -6.42 -6.14
CA VAL A 26 6.27 -7.32 -5.98
C VAL A 26 6.30 -7.86 -4.56
N THR A 27 6.31 -9.18 -4.45
CA THR A 27 6.57 -9.88 -3.19
C THR A 27 8.03 -10.33 -3.18
N TYR A 28 8.80 -9.76 -2.28
CA TYR A 28 10.19 -10.16 -2.07
C TYR A 28 10.28 -11.31 -1.08
N ILE A 29 11.02 -12.33 -1.47
CA ILE A 29 11.26 -13.52 -0.66
C ILE A 29 12.74 -13.64 -0.31
N LYS A 30 13.02 -14.26 0.82
CA LYS A 30 14.34 -14.75 1.23
C LYS A 30 14.14 -16.09 1.91
N GLU A 31 14.86 -17.13 1.48
CA GLU A 31 14.73 -18.48 2.03
C GLU A 31 13.24 -18.93 2.10
N GLU A 32 12.53 -18.75 0.99
CA GLU A 32 11.09 -19.05 0.82
C GLU A 32 10.11 -18.23 1.69
N LYS A 33 10.61 -17.36 2.56
CA LYS A 33 9.78 -16.49 3.39
C LYS A 33 9.54 -15.14 2.74
N VAL A 34 8.31 -14.65 2.82
CA VAL A 34 7.98 -13.27 2.42
C VAL A 34 8.58 -12.32 3.44
N ILE A 35 9.45 -11.43 2.98
CA ILE A 35 10.13 -10.44 3.83
C ILE A 35 9.70 -9.02 3.54
N ALA A 36 9.32 -8.72 2.29
CA ALA A 36 8.80 -7.43 1.91
C ALA A 36 7.73 -7.57 0.83
N LYS A 37 6.80 -6.64 0.79
CA LYS A 37 5.84 -6.47 -0.29
C LYS A 37 5.83 -5.00 -0.70
N VAL A 38 5.89 -4.73 -1.99
CA VAL A 38 6.04 -3.39 -2.53
C VAL A 38 5.10 -3.20 -3.71
N LEU A 39 4.45 -2.05 -3.75
CA LEU A 39 3.67 -1.62 -4.90
C LEU A 39 4.50 -0.63 -5.72
N TYR A 40 4.69 -0.92 -6.99
CA TYR A 40 5.20 0.01 -7.99
C TYR A 40 4.01 0.61 -8.72
N PRO A 41 3.64 1.86 -8.46
CA PRO A 41 2.52 2.51 -9.11
C PRO A 41 2.66 2.55 -10.63
N GLU A 42 1.55 2.79 -11.30
CA GLU A 42 1.55 3.11 -12.72
C GLU A 42 2.25 4.47 -12.95
N TYR A 43 2.81 4.65 -14.14
CA TYR A 43 3.28 5.95 -14.61
C TYR A 43 3.06 6.05 -16.12
N SER A 44 2.92 7.27 -16.61
CA SER A 44 2.85 7.54 -18.04
C SER A 44 3.97 8.49 -18.48
N GLU A 45 4.36 8.35 -19.75
CA GLU A 45 5.29 9.25 -20.41
C GLU A 45 4.52 10.08 -21.42
N VAL A 46 4.49 11.39 -21.19
CA VAL A 46 3.84 12.34 -22.09
C VAL A 46 4.93 13.12 -22.83
N TYR A 47 4.80 13.19 -24.13
CA TYR A 47 5.71 13.94 -24.99
C TYR A 47 4.99 15.18 -25.51
N ASP A 48 5.44 16.34 -25.07
CA ASP A 48 4.91 17.63 -25.52
C ASP A 48 5.83 18.23 -26.58
N GLU A 49 5.26 18.66 -27.71
CA GLU A 49 5.97 19.44 -28.70
C GLU A 49 5.91 20.92 -28.31
N ILE A 50 7.06 21.50 -28.04
CA ILE A 50 7.18 22.94 -27.73
C ILE A 50 7.42 23.71 -29.03
N ALA A 51 6.34 24.30 -29.57
CA ALA A 51 6.44 25.21 -30.71
C ALA A 51 7.04 26.57 -30.28
N PRO A 52 7.83 27.26 -31.16
CA PRO A 52 8.12 26.95 -32.55
C PRO A 52 9.41 26.14 -32.81
N ALA A 53 10.11 25.75 -31.74
CA ALA A 53 11.44 25.14 -31.84
C ALA A 53 11.43 23.64 -32.17
N HIS A 54 10.25 23.00 -32.26
CA HIS A 54 10.09 21.54 -32.45
C HIS A 54 10.91 20.71 -31.46
N ILE A 55 11.01 21.18 -30.20
CA ILE A 55 11.68 20.48 -29.14
C ILE A 55 10.63 19.60 -28.46
N PHE A 56 10.91 18.28 -28.34
CA PHE A 56 10.05 17.36 -27.60
C PHE A 56 10.47 17.34 -26.14
N GLY A 57 9.58 17.80 -25.26
CA GLY A 57 9.71 17.64 -23.83
C GLY A 57 9.16 16.26 -23.42
N ARG A 58 9.90 15.51 -22.59
CA ARG A 58 9.41 14.28 -21.97
C ARG A 58 8.98 14.59 -20.55
N ASN A 59 7.69 14.47 -20.28
CA ASN A 59 7.12 14.58 -18.94
C ASN A 59 6.73 13.20 -18.44
N ILE A 60 6.94 12.94 -17.15
CA ILE A 60 6.55 11.70 -16.49
C ILE A 60 5.49 12.05 -15.47
N GLU A 61 4.34 11.43 -15.60
CA GLU A 61 3.22 11.53 -14.66
C GLU A 61 3.12 10.27 -13.80
N GLY A 62 2.90 10.46 -12.50
CA GLY A 62 2.86 9.40 -11.50
C GLY A 62 4.23 9.05 -10.91
N GLU A 63 4.23 8.55 -9.67
CA GLU A 63 5.46 8.24 -8.93
C GLU A 63 6.04 6.85 -9.26
N GLY A 64 5.35 6.09 -10.09
CA GLY A 64 5.78 4.74 -10.49
C GLY A 64 7.14 4.67 -11.16
N PHE A 65 7.53 5.70 -11.93
CA PHE A 65 8.84 5.77 -12.56
C PHE A 65 9.95 5.88 -11.51
N ARG A 66 9.79 6.77 -10.51
CA ARG A 66 10.77 6.94 -9.42
C ARG A 66 10.88 5.70 -8.57
N ALA A 67 9.74 5.07 -8.23
CA ALA A 67 9.72 3.83 -7.48
C ALA A 67 10.57 2.73 -8.14
N ARG A 68 10.55 2.67 -9.48
CA ARG A 68 11.33 1.70 -10.28
C ARG A 68 12.83 1.99 -10.35
N GLN A 69 13.28 3.11 -9.79
CA GLN A 69 14.70 3.46 -9.70
C GLN A 69 15.33 3.11 -8.33
N CYS A 70 14.53 2.65 -7.37
CA CYS A 70 14.98 2.38 -6.00
C CYS A 70 15.74 1.06 -5.89
N PHE A 71 16.92 1.02 -6.48
CA PHE A 71 17.81 -0.13 -6.49
C PHE A 71 19.27 0.29 -6.27
N ASP A 72 19.98 -0.47 -5.43
CA ASP A 72 21.42 -0.31 -5.20
C ASP A 72 22.14 -1.65 -5.44
N GLY A 73 23.16 -1.64 -6.30
CA GLY A 73 24.05 -2.78 -6.55
C GLY A 73 23.33 -4.10 -6.88
N GLY A 74 22.14 -4.05 -7.53
CA GLY A 74 21.37 -5.24 -7.85
C GLY A 74 20.43 -5.72 -6.75
N LYS A 75 20.23 -4.92 -5.67
CA LYS A 75 19.28 -5.16 -4.59
C LYS A 75 18.22 -4.08 -4.57
N ALA A 76 17.04 -4.39 -4.04
CA ALA A 76 16.02 -3.39 -3.80
C ALA A 76 16.44 -2.46 -2.64
N ASP A 77 16.43 -1.15 -2.88
CA ASP A 77 16.71 -0.14 -1.86
C ASP A 77 15.39 0.33 -1.24
N MET A 78 15.02 -0.28 -0.11
CA MET A 78 13.78 0.05 0.59
C MET A 78 13.82 1.43 1.23
N ASN A 79 15.00 1.91 1.65
CA ASN A 79 15.13 3.24 2.22
C ASN A 79 14.86 4.31 1.14
N GLN A 80 15.45 4.16 -0.04
CA GLN A 80 15.17 5.04 -1.17
C GLN A 80 13.69 4.98 -1.59
N TYR A 81 13.11 3.78 -1.63
CA TYR A 81 11.68 3.61 -1.92
C TYR A 81 10.80 4.37 -0.92
N ASP A 82 11.11 4.31 0.38
CA ASP A 82 10.33 5.01 1.40
C ASP A 82 10.43 6.55 1.26
N THR A 83 11.50 7.09 0.68
CA THR A 83 11.65 8.55 0.47
C THR A 83 10.70 9.12 -0.58
N ILE A 84 10.12 8.31 -1.45
CA ILE A 84 9.16 8.79 -2.45
C ILE A 84 7.74 8.98 -1.89
N PHE A 85 7.44 8.36 -0.76
CA PHE A 85 6.07 8.32 -0.23
C PHE A 85 5.43 9.68 0.02
N PRO A 86 6.12 10.71 0.54
CA PRO A 86 5.51 12.02 0.71
C PRO A 86 4.93 12.59 -0.59
N LYS A 87 5.62 12.38 -1.71
CA LYS A 87 5.14 12.81 -3.02
C LYS A 87 4.06 11.86 -3.58
N ALA A 88 4.26 10.56 -3.47
CA ALA A 88 3.27 9.57 -3.86
C ALA A 88 1.94 9.77 -3.11
N SER A 89 1.97 10.11 -1.82
CA SER A 89 0.77 10.38 -1.03
C SER A 89 0.00 11.64 -1.46
N ALA A 90 0.66 12.56 -2.18
CA ALA A 90 0.04 13.78 -2.68
C ALA A 90 -0.46 13.65 -4.14
N GLU A 91 0.18 12.82 -4.95
CA GLU A 91 -0.09 12.71 -6.39
C GLU A 91 -0.90 11.46 -6.77
N GLU A 92 -0.75 10.36 -6.01
CA GLU A 92 -1.45 9.12 -6.28
C GLU A 92 -2.85 9.10 -5.63
N SER A 93 -3.71 8.22 -6.12
CA SER A 93 -5.01 7.98 -5.48
C SER A 93 -4.83 7.44 -4.06
N VAL A 94 -5.83 7.69 -3.19
CA VAL A 94 -5.82 7.16 -1.81
C VAL A 94 -5.71 5.64 -1.80
N LYS A 95 -6.27 4.95 -2.79
CA LYS A 95 -6.15 3.49 -2.94
C LYS A 95 -4.69 3.09 -3.15
N VAL A 96 -3.98 3.72 -4.07
CA VAL A 96 -2.58 3.40 -4.42
C VAL A 96 -1.64 3.75 -3.27
N ALA A 97 -1.71 4.99 -2.76
CA ALA A 97 -0.87 5.41 -1.64
C ALA A 97 -1.17 4.64 -0.35
N GLY A 98 -2.46 4.32 -0.10
CA GLY A 98 -2.87 3.45 1.00
C GLY A 98 -2.29 2.05 0.91
N LYS A 99 -2.23 1.47 -0.28
CA LYS A 99 -1.65 0.15 -0.52
C LYS A 99 -0.13 0.14 -0.34
N ILE A 100 0.56 1.21 -0.76
CA ILE A 100 1.98 1.40 -0.46
C ILE A 100 2.20 1.38 1.05
N ALA A 101 1.45 2.20 1.80
CA ALA A 101 1.57 2.29 3.25
C ALA A 101 1.26 0.97 3.96
N LEU A 102 0.19 0.27 3.54
CA LEU A 102 -0.18 -1.05 4.08
C LEU A 102 0.95 -2.06 3.90
N TYR A 103 1.49 -2.18 2.69
CA TYR A 103 2.54 -3.16 2.41
C TYR A 103 3.81 -2.88 3.19
N ARG A 104 4.23 -1.62 3.28
CA ARG A 104 5.42 -1.24 4.04
C ARG A 104 5.25 -1.49 5.55
N LEU A 105 4.06 -1.27 6.10
CA LEU A 105 3.76 -1.53 7.51
C LEU A 105 3.49 -3.01 7.84
N MET A 106 2.90 -3.75 6.91
CA MET A 106 2.66 -5.20 7.08
C MET A 106 3.95 -6.02 6.93
N TYR A 107 4.89 -5.55 6.11
CA TYR A 107 6.16 -6.20 5.80
C TYR A 107 7.33 -5.22 5.98
N PRO A 108 7.69 -4.87 7.23
CA PRO A 108 8.57 -3.73 7.56
C PRO A 108 10.07 -4.03 7.36
N TYR A 109 10.42 -4.71 6.26
CA TYR A 109 11.82 -4.97 5.93
C TYR A 109 12.57 -3.66 5.69
N MET A 110 13.63 -3.41 6.49
CA MET A 110 14.44 -2.17 6.46
C MET A 110 13.60 -0.87 6.57
N LEU A 111 12.48 -0.91 7.27
CA LEU A 111 11.63 0.25 7.46
C LEU A 111 12.19 1.15 8.58
N GLY A 112 12.53 2.40 8.23
CA GLY A 112 12.97 3.40 9.19
C GLY A 112 11.80 3.97 10.01
N SER A 113 12.06 4.34 11.26
CA SER A 113 11.03 4.85 12.18
C SER A 113 10.32 6.11 11.68
N SER A 114 11.01 7.00 10.99
CA SER A 114 10.39 8.18 10.37
C SER A 114 9.41 7.83 9.28
N SER A 115 9.75 6.87 8.40
CA SER A 115 8.87 6.39 7.35
C SER A 115 7.69 5.60 7.91
N GLU A 116 7.90 4.82 8.98
CA GLU A 116 6.82 4.12 9.69
C GLU A 116 5.76 5.10 10.20
N VAL A 117 6.18 6.22 10.80
CA VAL A 117 5.27 7.27 11.28
C VAL A 117 4.48 7.87 10.11
N LEU A 118 5.15 8.22 9.00
CA LEU A 118 4.47 8.78 7.83
C LEU A 118 3.42 7.84 7.25
N TYR A 119 3.74 6.56 7.10
CA TYR A 119 2.79 5.55 6.63
C TYR A 119 1.61 5.38 7.58
N MET A 120 1.88 5.32 8.90
CA MET A 120 0.83 5.15 9.90
C MET A 120 -0.10 6.37 9.94
N ASP A 121 0.43 7.58 9.87
CA ASP A 121 -0.36 8.82 9.84
C ASP A 121 -1.22 8.88 8.57
N TYR A 122 -0.68 8.47 7.43
CA TYR A 122 -1.45 8.39 6.20
C TYR A 122 -2.63 7.42 6.31
N LEU A 123 -2.38 6.20 6.80
CA LEU A 123 -3.46 5.23 7.04
C LEU A 123 -4.51 5.74 8.02
N LYS A 124 -4.09 6.40 9.09
CA LYS A 124 -4.99 6.97 10.10
C LYS A 124 -5.90 8.04 9.52
N ASN A 125 -5.36 8.92 8.68
CA ASN A 125 -6.12 10.02 8.08
C ASN A 125 -7.10 9.53 6.99
N ASN A 126 -6.76 8.48 6.26
CA ASN A 126 -7.54 7.96 5.14
C ASN A 126 -8.19 6.59 5.42
N LYS A 127 -8.28 6.17 6.69
CA LYS A 127 -8.71 4.83 7.10
C LYS A 127 -10.05 4.36 6.55
N ASN A 128 -11.01 5.27 6.38
CA ASN A 128 -12.35 4.94 5.90
C ASN A 128 -12.37 4.55 4.41
N GLU A 129 -11.55 5.21 3.62
CA GLU A 129 -11.41 4.93 2.19
C GLU A 129 -10.54 3.69 1.97
N ILE A 130 -9.44 3.58 2.72
CA ILE A 130 -8.50 2.47 2.62
C ILE A 130 -9.16 1.15 3.03
N ILE A 131 -9.90 1.09 4.15
CA ILE A 131 -10.61 -0.12 4.54
C ILE A 131 -11.65 -0.54 3.51
N GLY A 132 -12.32 0.44 2.89
CA GLY A 132 -13.24 0.20 1.78
C GLY A 132 -12.52 -0.46 0.58
N SER A 133 -11.38 0.09 0.18
CA SER A 133 -10.56 -0.47 -0.91
C SER A 133 -10.10 -1.89 -0.62
N CYS A 134 -9.63 -2.18 0.60
CA CYS A 134 -9.25 -3.53 1.01
C CYS A 134 -10.41 -4.53 0.90
N ILE A 135 -11.65 -4.09 1.21
CA ILE A 135 -12.84 -4.93 1.11
C ILE A 135 -13.22 -5.17 -0.36
N TYR A 136 -13.18 -4.14 -1.22
CA TYR A 136 -13.40 -4.28 -2.66
C TYR A 136 -12.39 -5.21 -3.32
N ASP A 137 -11.12 -5.12 -2.92
CA ASP A 137 -10.03 -5.99 -3.41
C ASP A 137 -10.07 -7.40 -2.77
N LYS A 138 -11.02 -7.65 -1.83
CA LYS A 138 -11.20 -8.91 -1.10
C LYS A 138 -9.93 -9.39 -0.38
N ASN A 139 -9.11 -8.48 0.10
CA ASN A 139 -7.86 -8.79 0.77
C ASN A 139 -8.04 -8.88 2.29
N ILE A 140 -8.23 -10.10 2.78
CA ILE A 140 -8.48 -10.37 4.20
C ILE A 140 -7.31 -9.95 5.10
N ASP A 141 -6.08 -10.10 4.66
CA ASP A 141 -4.91 -9.77 5.47
C ASP A 141 -4.80 -8.25 5.68
N GLU A 142 -5.06 -7.46 4.63
CA GLU A 142 -5.09 -5.99 4.73
C GLU A 142 -6.26 -5.52 5.62
N ILE A 143 -7.45 -6.10 5.46
CA ILE A 143 -8.61 -5.81 6.31
C ILE A 143 -8.28 -6.11 7.78
N LYS A 144 -7.68 -7.27 8.05
CA LYS A 144 -7.28 -7.67 9.39
C LYS A 144 -6.27 -6.69 9.99
N PHE A 145 -5.26 -6.29 9.23
CA PHE A 145 -4.28 -5.30 9.67
C PHE A 145 -4.94 -3.96 10.03
N MET A 146 -5.83 -3.45 9.18
CA MET A 146 -6.57 -2.21 9.44
C MET A 146 -7.43 -2.32 10.71
N LEU A 147 -8.12 -3.43 10.90
CA LEU A 147 -8.91 -3.67 12.10
C LEU A 147 -8.05 -3.77 13.38
N GLU A 148 -6.88 -4.39 13.32
CA GLU A 148 -5.95 -4.47 14.44
C GLU A 148 -5.46 -3.08 14.87
N LYS A 149 -5.15 -2.22 13.92
CA LYS A 149 -4.63 -0.87 14.18
C LYS A 149 -5.74 0.12 14.57
N PHE A 150 -6.91 0.06 13.93
CA PHE A 150 -7.91 1.12 14.00
C PHE A 150 -9.31 0.66 14.48
N SER A 151 -9.47 -0.56 15.00
CA SER A 151 -10.77 -1.08 15.47
C SER A 151 -11.44 -0.25 16.58
N GLY A 152 -10.74 0.73 17.15
CA GLY A 152 -11.31 1.72 18.06
C GLY A 152 -12.11 2.83 17.41
N ASP A 153 -11.96 2.99 16.10
CA ASP A 153 -12.65 4.02 15.35
C ASP A 153 -14.00 3.49 14.85
N ARG A 154 -15.06 4.06 15.44
CA ARG A 154 -16.43 3.64 15.14
C ARG A 154 -16.82 3.94 13.69
N ASN A 155 -16.40 5.08 13.15
CA ASN A 155 -16.75 5.48 11.80
C ASN A 155 -16.12 4.53 10.77
N MET A 156 -14.86 4.13 10.99
CA MET A 156 -14.19 3.15 10.13
C MET A 156 -14.92 1.80 10.17
N ILE A 157 -15.31 1.33 11.35
CA ILE A 157 -16.03 0.05 11.50
C ILE A 157 -17.40 0.09 10.81
N GLU A 158 -18.16 1.17 10.99
CA GLU A 158 -19.47 1.34 10.34
C GLU A 158 -19.30 1.38 8.80
N ARG A 159 -18.33 2.13 8.30
CA ARG A 159 -18.01 2.16 6.86
C ARG A 159 -17.63 0.78 6.33
N ALA A 160 -16.78 0.06 7.04
CA ALA A 160 -16.34 -1.29 6.66
C ALA A 160 -17.53 -2.28 6.58
N ILE A 161 -18.47 -2.22 7.53
CA ILE A 161 -19.68 -3.05 7.51
C ILE A 161 -20.54 -2.73 6.28
N VAL A 162 -20.74 -1.45 5.98
CA VAL A 162 -21.53 -1.03 4.80
C VAL A 162 -20.91 -1.58 3.52
N VAL A 163 -19.60 -1.37 3.32
CA VAL A 163 -18.91 -1.85 2.11
C VAL A 163 -18.90 -3.36 2.01
N ALA A 164 -18.71 -4.09 3.14
CA ALA A 164 -18.74 -5.55 3.15
C ALA A 164 -20.11 -6.11 2.74
N ASN A 165 -21.19 -5.44 3.13
CA ASN A 165 -22.56 -5.80 2.72
C ASN A 165 -22.80 -5.47 1.24
N GLU A 166 -22.40 -4.28 0.77
CA GLU A 166 -22.55 -3.85 -0.63
C GLU A 166 -21.81 -4.79 -1.59
N THR A 167 -20.62 -5.26 -1.20
CA THR A 167 -19.80 -6.18 -2.00
C THR A 167 -20.18 -7.65 -1.85
N GLY A 168 -21.07 -7.99 -0.93
CA GLY A 168 -21.42 -9.37 -0.59
C GLY A 168 -20.27 -10.16 0.01
N PHE A 169 -19.24 -9.48 0.57
CA PHE A 169 -18.05 -10.13 1.12
C PHE A 169 -18.29 -10.57 2.57
N GLY A 170 -18.99 -11.70 2.74
CA GLY A 170 -19.42 -12.23 4.04
C GLY A 170 -18.27 -12.52 5.01
N GLU A 171 -17.11 -12.96 4.53
CA GLU A 171 -15.92 -13.21 5.34
C GLU A 171 -15.42 -11.92 6.00
N ALA A 172 -15.35 -10.82 5.25
CA ALA A 172 -15.01 -9.50 5.81
C ALA A 172 -16.04 -9.06 6.84
N ALA A 173 -17.34 -9.19 6.55
CA ALA A 173 -18.41 -8.85 7.49
C ALA A 173 -18.27 -9.61 8.81
N ALA A 174 -18.04 -10.92 8.75
CA ALA A 174 -17.84 -11.76 9.95
C ALA A 174 -16.59 -11.32 10.76
N LEU A 175 -15.49 -11.02 10.07
CA LEU A 175 -14.26 -10.55 10.68
C LEU A 175 -14.48 -9.20 11.40
N ILE A 176 -15.10 -8.23 10.75
CA ILE A 176 -15.38 -6.89 11.30
C ILE A 176 -16.25 -7.00 12.56
N LEU A 177 -17.32 -7.81 12.51
CA LEU A 177 -18.21 -8.03 13.65
C LEU A 177 -17.48 -8.68 14.84
N LYS A 178 -16.55 -9.60 14.59
CA LYS A 178 -15.70 -10.20 15.62
C LYS A 178 -14.84 -9.15 16.34
N TYR A 179 -14.20 -8.24 15.60
CA TYR A 179 -13.39 -7.17 16.18
C TYR A 179 -14.23 -6.16 16.96
N ARG A 180 -15.41 -5.83 16.47
CA ARG A 180 -16.37 -4.95 17.16
C ARG A 180 -16.76 -5.53 18.51
N ARG A 181 -17.19 -6.79 18.56
CA ARG A 181 -17.58 -7.48 19.82
C ARG A 181 -16.44 -7.51 20.82
N LYS A 182 -15.25 -7.92 20.41
CA LYS A 182 -14.07 -7.96 21.28
C LYS A 182 -13.80 -6.61 21.97
N LYS A 183 -14.01 -5.49 21.28
CA LYS A 183 -13.83 -4.15 21.87
C LYS A 183 -14.95 -3.75 22.82
N GLU A 184 -16.17 -4.11 22.51
CA GLU A 184 -17.31 -3.86 23.41
C GLU A 184 -17.14 -4.63 24.73
N ASP A 185 -16.67 -5.87 24.69
CA ASP A 185 -16.39 -6.69 25.87
C ASP A 185 -15.25 -6.11 26.73
N ILE A 186 -14.18 -5.64 26.12
CA ILE A 186 -13.08 -4.97 26.82
C ILE A 186 -13.57 -3.65 27.47
N ARG A 187 -14.44 -2.90 26.83
CA ARG A 187 -15.04 -1.70 27.43
C ARG A 187 -15.90 -2.05 28.63
N LYS A 188 -16.81 -3.01 28.52
CA LYS A 188 -17.67 -3.48 29.63
C LYS A 188 -16.86 -3.94 30.83
N SER A 189 -15.80 -4.70 30.59
CA SER A 189 -14.89 -5.19 31.66
C SER A 189 -14.15 -4.06 32.39
N ARG A 190 -13.87 -2.92 31.74
CA ARG A 190 -13.21 -1.76 32.39
C ARG A 190 -14.14 -0.92 33.27
N TYR A 191 -15.46 -1.05 33.10
CA TYR A 191 -16.47 -0.30 33.86
C TYR A 191 -17.26 -1.18 34.84
N ALA A 192 -16.87 -2.44 34.99
CA ALA A 192 -17.48 -3.38 35.93
C ALA A 192 -16.76 -3.41 37.29
N PHE A 193 -16.57 -2.20 37.90
CA PHE A 193 -16.13 -2.02 39.29
C PHE A 193 -17.07 -1.07 39.99
#